data_23255c4bdda2a28d9996034a2f8f4683
#
_entry.id   23255c4bdda2a28d9996034a2f8f4683
#
_cell.length_a   1.000
_cell.length_b   1.000
_cell.length_c   1.000
_cell.angle_alpha   90.00
_cell.angle_beta   90.00
_cell.angle_gamma   90.00
#
_symmetry.space_group_name_H-M   'P 1'
#
loop_
_entity.id
_entity.type
_entity.pdbx_description
1 polymer ?
#
loop_
_entity_poly.entity_id
_entity_poly.type
_entity_poly.pdbx_seq_one_letter_code
_entity_poly.pdbx_strand_id
1 'polypeptide(L)'
;MQDDPSTSPLTHSATLRRLLYEALDALGLDPTRVYRSVYRRIPLPPPTLGGRLVHDNAPLFWTELAAVTGDADIGLHLGEAMKPRLLDVVGYLLLSACDLEEALRSFVRFQHILSGGFAARLEVEGETARLILDINYLGYASLRQQIECLMLLFLKLLALISDDEFVAERIEFRHRAPPRLGEHRRLFGRLPLFSRPHDALVFSAALLRRPSRNANPDMHDVLTRHAEEQSRELSENRLLNRVRYLIELRLGEGYGLRQCAAELGLGSGALQRALAAGGASFRQVRDEVRRQRASEMLLAGCAIREVAKACGFAELSPFYRAFRRWHAAPPEQYRARLAKREESYSTSGT
;
A
#
# COMPACT_ATOMS: atom_id res chain seq x y z
N MET A 1 23.90 -0.69 6.46
CA MET A 1 23.08 -1.68 7.18
C MET A 1 21.85 -1.84 6.31
N GLN A 2 21.79 -2.91 5.51
CA GLN A 2 20.63 -3.20 4.66
C GLN A 2 19.45 -3.48 5.60
N ASP A 3 18.42 -2.63 5.53
CA ASP A 3 17.17 -2.86 6.25
C ASP A 3 16.55 -4.16 5.71
N ASP A 4 16.41 -5.14 6.59
CA ASP A 4 15.73 -6.40 6.30
C ASP A 4 14.28 -6.06 5.85
N PRO A 5 13.89 -6.37 4.61
CA PRO A 5 12.55 -6.07 4.09
C PRO A 5 11.43 -6.70 4.93
N SER A 6 11.73 -7.77 5.69
CA SER A 6 10.77 -8.40 6.62
C SER A 6 10.36 -7.48 7.78
N THR A 7 11.01 -6.34 7.94
CA THR A 7 10.84 -5.44 9.08
C THR A 7 10.16 -4.11 8.74
N SER A 8 9.82 -3.81 7.46
CA SER A 8 9.08 -2.59 7.08
C SER A 8 7.65 -2.58 7.61
N PRO A 9 7.11 -1.43 8.02
CA PRO A 9 5.71 -1.34 8.42
C PRO A 9 4.81 -1.64 7.22
N LEU A 10 3.92 -2.62 7.36
CA LEU A 10 2.95 -2.96 6.33
C LEU A 10 1.81 -1.93 6.31
N THR A 11 2.17 -0.70 6.05
CA THR A 11 1.26 0.42 5.84
C THR A 11 1.57 1.08 4.51
N HIS A 12 0.61 1.79 3.95
CA HIS A 12 0.83 2.57 2.74
C HIS A 12 0.25 3.98 2.88
N SER A 13 0.78 4.90 2.10
CA SER A 13 0.25 6.25 2.00
C SER A 13 -1.18 6.25 1.44
N ALA A 14 -2.05 7.09 1.97
CA ALA A 14 -3.37 7.34 1.42
C ALA A 14 -3.32 7.82 -0.04
N THR A 15 -2.22 8.45 -0.44
CA THR A 15 -1.98 8.88 -1.82
C THR A 15 -1.96 7.72 -2.80
N LEU A 16 -1.34 6.58 -2.46
CA LEU A 16 -1.35 5.40 -3.34
C LEU A 16 -2.76 4.84 -3.54
N ARG A 17 -3.58 4.79 -2.48
CA ARG A 17 -4.98 4.37 -2.60
C ARG A 17 -5.75 5.34 -3.49
N ARG A 18 -5.55 6.63 -3.34
CA ARG A 18 -6.20 7.64 -4.18
C ARG A 18 -5.83 7.49 -5.64
N LEU A 19 -4.55 7.22 -5.97
CA LEU A 19 -4.12 6.93 -7.34
C LEU A 19 -4.83 5.72 -7.93
N LEU A 20 -5.01 4.64 -7.15
CA LEU A 20 -5.77 3.46 -7.58
C LEU A 20 -7.25 3.78 -7.81
N TYR A 21 -7.87 4.56 -6.93
CA TYR A 21 -9.26 5.00 -7.10
C TYR A 21 -9.44 5.84 -8.37
N GLU A 22 -8.58 6.84 -8.57
CA GLU A 22 -8.58 7.69 -9.77
C GLU A 22 -8.35 6.87 -11.07
N ALA A 23 -7.47 5.86 -11.03
CA ALA A 23 -7.22 5.01 -12.17
C ALA A 23 -8.40 4.10 -12.50
N LEU A 24 -9.06 3.50 -11.49
CA LEU A 24 -10.28 2.73 -11.67
C LEU A 24 -11.40 3.59 -12.29
N ASP A 25 -11.61 4.79 -11.75
CA ASP A 25 -12.59 5.74 -12.27
C ASP A 25 -12.31 6.14 -13.72
N ALA A 26 -11.04 6.40 -14.06
CA ALA A 26 -10.60 6.71 -15.42
C ALA A 26 -10.84 5.56 -16.42
N LEU A 27 -10.88 4.32 -15.93
CA LEU A 27 -11.24 3.13 -16.71
C LEU A 27 -12.77 2.88 -16.77
N GLY A 28 -13.57 3.78 -16.19
CA GLY A 28 -15.03 3.64 -16.12
C GLY A 28 -15.50 2.59 -15.09
N LEU A 29 -14.64 2.21 -14.17
CA LEU A 29 -14.92 1.26 -13.09
C LEU A 29 -15.23 2.03 -11.80
N ASP A 30 -16.37 1.79 -11.16
CA ASP A 30 -16.66 2.34 -9.83
C ASP A 30 -15.69 1.78 -8.79
N PRO A 31 -14.76 2.58 -8.24
CA PRO A 31 -13.77 2.10 -7.30
C PRO A 31 -14.38 1.47 -6.06
N THR A 32 -15.45 2.07 -5.53
CA THR A 32 -16.14 1.56 -4.33
C THR A 32 -16.75 0.19 -4.58
N ARG A 33 -17.35 0.01 -5.75
CA ARG A 33 -17.93 -1.28 -6.17
C ARG A 33 -16.84 -2.34 -6.34
N VAL A 34 -15.73 -2.00 -7.00
CA VAL A 34 -14.59 -2.91 -7.20
C VAL A 34 -14.02 -3.35 -5.85
N TYR A 35 -13.70 -2.42 -4.96
CA TYR A 35 -13.20 -2.74 -3.62
C TYR A 35 -14.19 -3.58 -2.82
N ARG A 36 -15.47 -3.25 -2.84
CA ARG A 36 -16.52 -4.03 -2.16
C ARG A 36 -16.63 -5.44 -2.71
N SER A 37 -16.48 -5.63 -4.01
CA SER A 37 -16.52 -6.94 -4.66
C SER A 37 -15.31 -7.79 -4.30
N VAL A 38 -14.12 -7.23 -4.28
CA VAL A 38 -12.88 -7.92 -3.88
C VAL A 38 -12.94 -8.34 -2.42
N TYR A 39 -13.26 -7.43 -1.53
CA TYR A 39 -13.25 -7.69 -0.08
C TYR A 39 -14.56 -8.27 0.46
N ARG A 40 -15.53 -8.49 -0.41
CA ARG A 40 -16.84 -9.15 -0.24
C ARG A 40 -17.70 -8.68 0.93
N ARG A 41 -17.16 -8.15 2.03
CA ARG A 41 -17.88 -7.72 3.23
C ARG A 41 -17.13 -6.67 4.06
N ILE A 42 -16.01 -6.18 3.59
CA ILE A 42 -15.21 -5.21 4.32
C ILE A 42 -15.24 -3.91 3.53
N PRO A 43 -16.07 -2.93 3.93
CA PRO A 43 -16.02 -1.62 3.31
C PRO A 43 -14.68 -0.98 3.70
N LEU A 44 -13.94 -0.58 2.69
CA LEU A 44 -12.78 0.25 2.89
C LEU A 44 -13.25 1.71 2.90
N PRO A 45 -12.80 2.51 3.87
CA PRO A 45 -13.12 3.93 3.84
C PRO A 45 -12.56 4.56 2.56
N PRO A 46 -13.25 5.57 2.00
CA PRO A 46 -12.72 6.31 0.86
C PRO A 46 -11.34 6.88 1.20
N PRO A 47 -10.45 7.05 0.21
CA PRO A 47 -9.12 7.59 0.44
C PRO A 47 -9.22 9.01 1.00
N THR A 48 -8.53 9.26 2.10
CA THR A 48 -8.38 10.59 2.68
C THR A 48 -7.34 11.40 1.89
N LEU A 49 -7.34 12.71 2.04
CA LEU A 49 -6.38 13.61 1.37
C LEU A 49 -4.93 13.44 1.88
N GLY A 50 -4.73 12.77 2.99
CA GLY A 50 -3.42 12.51 3.56
C GLY A 50 -3.48 11.42 4.62
N GLY A 51 -2.31 11.08 5.18
CA GLY A 51 -2.15 10.08 6.22
C GLY A 51 -1.76 8.69 5.68
N ARG A 52 -1.76 7.73 6.59
CA ARG A 52 -1.36 6.35 6.30
C ARG A 52 -2.51 5.39 6.58
N LEU A 53 -2.58 4.39 5.74
CA LEU A 53 -3.52 3.29 5.85
C LEU A 53 -2.74 2.02 6.20
N VAL A 54 -3.30 1.20 7.07
CA VAL A 54 -2.78 -0.15 7.28
C VAL A 54 -3.00 -0.94 6.00
N HIS A 55 -2.10 -1.87 5.69
CA HIS A 55 -2.25 -2.73 4.52
C HIS A 55 -3.53 -3.57 4.65
N ASP A 56 -4.46 -3.25 3.79
CA ASP A 56 -5.75 -3.90 3.65
C ASP A 56 -5.63 -5.14 2.75
N ASN A 57 -5.02 -6.19 3.21
CA ASN A 57 -4.90 -7.44 2.45
C ASN A 57 -4.66 -7.22 0.92
N ALA A 58 -3.72 -6.34 0.57
CA ALA A 58 -3.43 -5.97 -0.82
C ALA A 58 -3.17 -7.18 -1.74
N PRO A 59 -2.58 -8.31 -1.28
CA PRO A 59 -2.49 -9.51 -2.09
C PRO A 59 -3.85 -10.01 -2.58
N LEU A 60 -4.88 -10.00 -1.74
CA LEU A 60 -6.24 -10.39 -2.15
C LEU A 60 -6.77 -9.45 -3.24
N PHE A 61 -6.59 -8.13 -3.06
CA PHE A 61 -7.01 -7.16 -4.06
C PHE A 61 -6.39 -7.47 -5.43
N TRP A 62 -5.07 -7.59 -5.50
CA TRP A 62 -4.37 -7.80 -6.75
C TRP A 62 -4.62 -9.19 -7.38
N THR A 63 -4.95 -10.20 -6.58
CA THR A 63 -5.28 -11.54 -7.07
C THR A 63 -6.69 -11.59 -7.65
N GLU A 64 -7.66 -10.98 -6.99
CA GLU A 64 -9.08 -11.05 -7.38
C GLU A 64 -9.46 -9.99 -8.43
N LEU A 65 -8.65 -8.95 -8.61
CA LEU A 65 -8.99 -7.78 -9.41
C LEU A 65 -9.38 -8.12 -10.85
N ALA A 66 -8.63 -9.00 -11.51
CA ALA A 66 -8.90 -9.42 -12.88
C ALA A 66 -10.26 -10.15 -13.01
N ALA A 67 -10.60 -11.00 -12.04
CA ALA A 67 -11.88 -11.70 -12.02
C ALA A 67 -13.06 -10.75 -11.74
N VAL A 68 -12.86 -9.79 -10.84
CA VAL A 68 -13.90 -8.82 -10.45
C VAL A 68 -14.20 -7.83 -11.58
N THR A 69 -13.18 -7.41 -12.31
CA THR A 69 -13.32 -6.43 -13.42
C THR A 69 -13.63 -7.08 -14.77
N GLY A 70 -13.37 -8.39 -14.91
CA GLY A 70 -13.44 -9.09 -16.20
C GLY A 70 -12.28 -8.77 -17.16
N ASP A 71 -11.27 -8.04 -16.67
CA ASP A 71 -10.11 -7.59 -17.43
C ASP A 71 -8.86 -8.38 -17.00
N ALA A 72 -8.38 -9.25 -17.87
CA ALA A 72 -7.22 -10.10 -17.60
C ALA A 72 -5.90 -9.32 -17.47
N ASP A 73 -5.83 -8.11 -18.00
CA ASP A 73 -4.65 -7.24 -18.03
C ASP A 73 -4.87 -5.93 -17.23
N ILE A 74 -5.80 -5.97 -16.26
CA ILE A 74 -6.21 -4.80 -15.46
C ILE A 74 -5.03 -4.10 -14.77
N GLY A 75 -3.99 -4.83 -14.36
CA GLY A 75 -2.77 -4.23 -13.80
C GLY A 75 -2.08 -3.29 -14.77
N LEU A 76 -1.97 -3.69 -16.04
CA LEU A 76 -1.42 -2.86 -17.11
C LEU A 76 -2.29 -1.63 -17.36
N HIS A 77 -3.60 -1.81 -17.47
CA HIS A 77 -4.53 -0.72 -17.72
C HIS A 77 -4.58 0.28 -16.56
N LEU A 78 -4.49 -0.18 -15.31
CA LEU A 78 -4.32 0.70 -14.15
C LEU A 78 -3.01 1.49 -14.22
N GLY A 79 -1.90 0.81 -14.54
CA GLY A 79 -0.60 1.47 -14.73
C GLY A 79 -0.63 2.52 -15.84
N GLU A 80 -1.35 2.27 -16.93
CA GLU A 80 -1.60 3.22 -18.01
C GLU A 80 -2.45 4.42 -17.54
N ALA A 81 -3.54 4.17 -16.85
CA ALA A 81 -4.46 5.19 -16.36
C ALA A 81 -3.86 6.05 -15.23
N MET A 82 -2.97 5.48 -14.41
CA MET A 82 -2.29 6.21 -13.35
C MET A 82 -1.48 7.36 -13.92
N LYS A 83 -1.76 8.57 -13.44
CA LYS A 83 -0.94 9.73 -13.76
C LYS A 83 0.26 9.75 -12.82
N PRO A 84 1.52 9.85 -13.32
CA PRO A 84 2.71 10.00 -12.49
C PRO A 84 2.64 11.36 -11.81
N ARG A 85 1.88 11.43 -10.74
CA ARG A 85 1.81 12.60 -9.87
C ARG A 85 2.73 12.40 -8.70
N LEU A 86 2.88 13.46 -7.99
CA LEU A 86 3.51 13.61 -6.72
C LEU A 86 3.11 12.47 -5.77
N LEU A 87 4.02 11.53 -5.63
CA LEU A 87 3.92 10.43 -4.68
C LEU A 87 4.40 10.94 -3.31
N ASP A 88 3.59 11.79 -2.67
CA ASP A 88 3.96 12.46 -1.41
C ASP A 88 5.34 13.15 -1.52
N VAL A 89 6.09 13.29 -0.42
CA VAL A 89 7.44 13.84 -0.41
C VAL A 89 8.39 13.11 -1.36
N VAL A 90 8.22 11.81 -1.54
CA VAL A 90 9.09 10.98 -2.39
C VAL A 90 9.00 11.38 -3.86
N GLY A 91 7.81 11.70 -4.35
CA GLY A 91 7.64 12.19 -5.71
C GLY A 91 8.31 13.54 -5.96
N TYR A 92 8.26 14.44 -4.99
CA TYR A 92 8.95 15.73 -5.08
C TYR A 92 10.47 15.56 -5.01
N LEU A 93 10.99 14.63 -4.19
CA LEU A 93 12.40 14.26 -4.17
C LEU A 93 12.89 13.79 -5.55
N LEU A 94 12.13 12.92 -6.20
CA LEU A 94 12.45 12.45 -7.54
C LEU A 94 12.55 13.60 -8.55
N LEU A 95 11.62 14.55 -8.50
CA LEU A 95 11.57 15.67 -9.45
C LEU A 95 12.64 16.73 -9.19
N SER A 96 13.04 16.94 -7.93
CA SER A 96 14.02 17.99 -7.56
C SER A 96 15.47 17.52 -7.62
N ALA A 97 15.72 16.25 -7.85
CA ALA A 97 17.05 15.64 -7.94
C ALA A 97 17.88 16.23 -9.09
N CYS A 98 19.20 16.29 -8.92
CA CYS A 98 20.11 16.80 -9.93
C CYS A 98 20.21 15.91 -11.17
N ASP A 99 20.10 14.60 -10.99
CA ASP A 99 20.17 13.61 -12.05
C ASP A 99 19.31 12.37 -11.70
N LEU A 100 19.26 11.42 -12.63
CA LEU A 100 18.47 10.19 -12.44
C LEU A 100 19.05 9.28 -11.35
N GLU A 101 20.37 9.30 -11.10
CA GLU A 101 20.98 8.52 -10.03
C GLU A 101 20.53 9.00 -8.66
N GLU A 102 20.59 10.31 -8.41
CA GLU A 102 20.13 10.91 -7.16
C GLU A 102 18.63 10.67 -6.96
N ALA A 103 17.83 10.82 -8.01
CA ALA A 103 16.40 10.53 -7.97
C ALA A 103 16.13 9.09 -7.53
N LEU A 104 16.74 8.11 -8.19
CA LEU A 104 16.53 6.69 -7.88
C LEU A 104 17.09 6.29 -6.51
N ARG A 105 18.23 6.82 -6.11
CA ARG A 105 18.79 6.59 -4.76
C ARG A 105 17.90 7.16 -3.67
N SER A 106 17.36 8.36 -3.86
CA SER A 106 16.39 8.98 -2.95
C SER A 106 15.10 8.14 -2.88
N PHE A 107 14.61 7.64 -4.03
CA PHE A 107 13.48 6.73 -4.06
C PHE A 107 13.75 5.45 -3.25
N VAL A 108 14.84 4.75 -3.53
CA VAL A 108 15.23 3.52 -2.80
C VAL A 108 15.33 3.77 -1.30
N ARG A 109 15.86 4.93 -0.90
CA ARG A 109 16.00 5.29 0.52
C ARG A 109 14.67 5.54 1.20
N PHE A 110 13.72 6.20 0.53
CA PHE A 110 12.49 6.72 1.16
C PHE A 110 11.20 6.02 0.69
N GLN A 111 11.28 5.00 -0.16
CA GLN A 111 10.11 4.29 -0.71
C GLN A 111 9.14 3.77 0.35
N HIS A 112 9.63 3.39 1.54
CA HIS A 112 8.81 2.91 2.65
C HIS A 112 7.84 3.99 3.18
N ILE A 113 8.08 5.27 2.88
CA ILE A 113 7.12 6.35 3.12
C ILE A 113 5.87 6.13 2.27
N LEU A 114 6.03 5.65 1.03
CA LEU A 114 4.90 5.33 0.17
C LEU A 114 4.22 4.03 0.58
N SER A 115 4.97 2.96 0.72
CA SER A 115 4.42 1.65 1.06
C SER A 115 5.47 0.71 1.62
N GLY A 116 5.08 -0.07 2.63
CA GLY A 116 5.85 -1.24 3.07
C GLY A 116 5.57 -2.50 2.24
N GLY A 117 4.62 -2.47 1.30
CA GLY A 117 4.20 -3.63 0.51
C GLY A 117 5.09 -3.95 -0.69
N PHE A 118 6.03 -3.08 -1.00
CA PHE A 118 7.06 -3.33 -2.01
C PHE A 118 8.40 -2.72 -1.57
N ALA A 119 9.48 -3.19 -2.17
CA ALA A 119 10.80 -2.60 -2.07
C ALA A 119 11.42 -2.45 -3.46
N ALA A 120 12.19 -1.40 -3.64
CA ALA A 120 13.00 -1.20 -4.83
C ALA A 120 14.48 -1.15 -4.44
N ARG A 121 15.32 -1.62 -5.35
CA ARG A 121 16.77 -1.47 -5.24
C ARG A 121 17.37 -1.15 -6.59
N LEU A 122 18.41 -0.33 -6.58
CA LEU A 122 19.17 0.04 -7.77
C LEU A 122 20.49 -0.74 -7.75
N GLU A 123 20.71 -1.54 -8.77
CA GLU A 123 21.97 -2.26 -8.99
C GLU A 123 22.64 -1.71 -10.26
N VAL A 124 23.95 -1.47 -10.18
CA VAL A 124 24.75 -0.97 -11.31
C VAL A 124 25.96 -1.89 -11.51
N GLU A 125 26.04 -2.50 -12.66
CA GLU A 125 27.12 -3.42 -13.06
C GLU A 125 27.67 -3.00 -14.42
N GLY A 126 28.85 -2.37 -14.41
CA GLY A 126 29.48 -1.85 -15.63
C GLY A 126 28.58 -0.80 -16.32
N GLU A 127 28.21 -1.05 -17.56
CA GLU A 127 27.36 -0.15 -18.37
C GLU A 127 25.86 -0.40 -18.19
N THR A 128 25.48 -1.36 -17.34
CA THR A 128 24.07 -1.73 -17.13
C THR A 128 23.60 -1.33 -15.74
N ALA A 129 22.46 -0.68 -15.67
CA ALA A 129 21.73 -0.42 -14.44
C ALA A 129 20.42 -1.23 -14.41
N ARG A 130 20.02 -1.65 -13.21
CA ARG A 130 18.76 -2.36 -12.95
C ARG A 130 18.01 -1.69 -11.81
N LEU A 131 16.78 -1.28 -12.05
CA LEU A 131 15.83 -0.98 -10.99
C LEU A 131 14.98 -2.22 -10.75
N ILE A 132 15.23 -2.89 -9.62
CA ILE A 132 14.57 -4.13 -9.24
C ILE A 132 13.45 -3.80 -8.26
N LEU A 133 12.27 -4.39 -8.47
CA LEU A 133 11.10 -4.25 -7.62
C LEU A 133 10.76 -5.59 -6.97
N ASP A 134 10.70 -5.63 -5.66
CA ASP A 134 10.32 -6.81 -4.88
C ASP A 134 8.99 -6.56 -4.14
N ILE A 135 8.14 -7.58 -4.10
CA ILE A 135 6.89 -7.56 -3.34
C ILE A 135 7.15 -8.10 -1.93
N ASN A 136 6.75 -7.34 -0.91
CA ASN A 136 7.02 -7.63 0.50
C ASN A 136 5.87 -8.34 1.24
N TYR A 137 4.98 -9.01 0.52
CA TYR A 137 3.90 -9.77 1.16
C TYR A 137 4.32 -11.20 1.43
N LEU A 138 4.10 -11.64 2.66
CA LEU A 138 4.45 -13.00 3.07
C LEU A 138 3.71 -14.04 2.20
N GLY A 139 4.46 -15.01 1.65
CA GLY A 139 3.91 -16.06 0.80
C GLY A 139 3.76 -15.69 -0.68
N TYR A 140 4.12 -14.48 -1.09
CA TYR A 140 4.05 -14.04 -2.47
C TYR A 140 5.44 -13.65 -2.99
N ALA A 141 5.90 -14.33 -4.02
CA ALA A 141 7.14 -13.98 -4.71
C ALA A 141 6.92 -12.87 -5.76
N SER A 142 5.73 -12.83 -6.37
CA SER A 142 5.28 -11.79 -7.29
C SER A 142 3.75 -11.81 -7.36
N LEU A 143 3.15 -10.65 -7.60
CA LEU A 143 1.73 -10.47 -7.87
C LEU A 143 1.61 -9.81 -9.24
N ARG A 144 1.27 -10.59 -10.28
CA ARG A 144 1.29 -10.16 -11.69
C ARG A 144 0.66 -8.79 -11.87
N GLN A 145 -0.59 -8.62 -11.49
CA GLN A 145 -1.32 -7.36 -11.71
C GLN A 145 -0.67 -6.16 -11.02
N GLN A 146 -0.16 -6.37 -9.80
CA GLN A 146 0.51 -5.32 -9.06
C GLN A 146 1.85 -4.93 -9.69
N ILE A 147 2.67 -5.92 -10.04
CA ILE A 147 4.01 -5.64 -10.53
C ILE A 147 3.97 -5.04 -11.94
N GLU A 148 3.06 -5.50 -12.80
CA GLU A 148 2.85 -4.91 -14.13
C GLU A 148 2.38 -3.45 -14.02
N CYS A 149 1.45 -3.15 -13.09
CA CYS A 149 1.01 -1.79 -12.78
C CYS A 149 2.17 -0.90 -12.30
N LEU A 150 2.96 -1.37 -11.33
CA LEU A 150 4.10 -0.64 -10.80
C LEU A 150 5.17 -0.39 -11.87
N MET A 151 5.49 -1.39 -12.70
CA MET A 151 6.47 -1.24 -13.78
C MET A 151 6.09 -0.15 -14.77
N LEU A 152 4.82 -0.08 -15.18
CA LEU A 152 4.34 1.00 -16.04
C LEU A 152 4.38 2.36 -15.35
N LEU A 153 3.98 2.42 -14.09
CA LEU A 153 4.04 3.66 -13.31
C LEU A 153 5.49 4.16 -13.21
N PHE A 154 6.45 3.25 -12.95
CA PHE A 154 7.87 3.61 -12.91
C PHE A 154 8.40 4.05 -14.26
N LEU A 155 8.06 3.38 -15.35
CA LEU A 155 8.46 3.82 -16.70
C LEU A 155 7.98 5.24 -17.00
N LYS A 156 6.72 5.54 -16.70
CA LYS A 156 6.15 6.89 -16.87
C LYS A 156 6.82 7.93 -15.97
N LEU A 157 7.15 7.55 -14.74
CA LEU A 157 7.85 8.43 -13.80
C LEU A 157 9.29 8.72 -14.25
N LEU A 158 10.01 7.68 -14.70
CA LEU A 158 11.37 7.82 -15.20
C LEU A 158 11.42 8.64 -16.50
N ALA A 159 10.46 8.46 -17.39
CA ALA A 159 10.30 9.31 -18.58
C ALA A 159 10.08 10.79 -18.16
N LEU A 160 9.19 11.05 -17.20
CA LEU A 160 8.92 12.40 -16.71
C LEU A 160 10.16 13.09 -16.12
N ILE A 161 11.01 12.35 -15.37
CA ILE A 161 12.22 12.88 -14.75
C ILE A 161 13.31 13.14 -15.79
N SER A 162 13.38 12.33 -16.85
CA SER A 162 14.39 12.38 -17.89
C SER A 162 13.95 13.08 -19.18
N ASP A 163 12.88 13.89 -19.15
CA ASP A 163 12.32 14.57 -20.33
C ASP A 163 12.00 13.62 -21.49
N ASP A 164 11.35 12.50 -21.20
CA ASP A 164 11.01 11.43 -22.15
C ASP A 164 12.20 10.71 -22.80
N GLU A 165 13.41 10.91 -22.29
CA GLU A 165 14.62 10.26 -22.84
C GLU A 165 14.94 8.91 -22.18
N PHE A 166 14.18 8.50 -21.15
CA PHE A 166 14.38 7.21 -20.51
C PHE A 166 13.91 6.07 -21.41
N VAL A 167 14.83 5.15 -21.70
CA VAL A 167 14.54 3.94 -22.47
C VAL A 167 15.00 2.72 -21.67
N ALA A 168 14.05 1.87 -21.29
CA ALA A 168 14.39 0.57 -20.75
C ALA A 168 14.88 -0.35 -21.89
N GLU A 169 16.06 -0.91 -21.77
CA GLU A 169 16.60 -1.89 -22.72
C GLU A 169 15.89 -3.24 -22.63
N ARG A 170 15.54 -3.63 -21.40
CA ARG A 170 14.77 -4.84 -21.11
C ARG A 170 13.83 -4.59 -19.93
N ILE A 171 12.71 -5.29 -19.97
CA ILE A 171 11.75 -5.36 -18.86
C ILE A 171 11.64 -6.83 -18.50
N GLU A 172 11.86 -7.15 -17.25
CA GLU A 172 11.95 -8.52 -16.75
C GLU A 172 10.85 -8.73 -15.70
N PHE A 173 10.14 -9.87 -15.80
CA PHE A 173 9.13 -10.29 -14.84
C PHE A 173 9.41 -11.70 -14.31
N ARG A 174 9.20 -11.89 -13.00
CA ARG A 174 9.30 -13.20 -12.33
C ARG A 174 8.17 -14.12 -12.71
N HIS A 175 6.97 -13.58 -12.90
CA HIS A 175 5.80 -14.40 -13.27
C HIS A 175 5.94 -14.97 -14.68
N ARG A 176 5.14 -16.01 -14.96
CA ARG A 176 5.08 -16.64 -16.28
C ARG A 176 4.39 -15.71 -17.28
N ALA A 177 4.75 -15.86 -18.56
CA ALA A 177 4.06 -15.13 -19.63
C ALA A 177 2.57 -15.43 -19.60
N PRO A 178 1.71 -14.40 -19.64
CA PRO A 178 0.27 -14.62 -19.82
C PRO A 178 -0.04 -15.09 -21.23
N PRO A 179 -1.24 -15.67 -21.47
CA PRO A 179 -1.59 -16.22 -22.77
C PRO A 179 -1.62 -15.20 -23.93
N ARG A 180 -1.84 -13.93 -23.59
CA ARG A 180 -1.91 -12.82 -24.55
C ARG A 180 -0.88 -11.77 -24.18
N LEU A 181 -0.13 -11.27 -25.14
CA LEU A 181 0.96 -10.31 -24.96
C LEU A 181 0.76 -9.01 -25.75
N GLY A 182 -0.43 -8.81 -26.31
CA GLY A 182 -0.75 -7.62 -27.11
C GLY A 182 -0.60 -6.34 -26.30
N GLU A 183 -1.23 -6.29 -25.10
CA GLU A 183 -1.16 -5.15 -24.20
C GLU A 183 0.25 -4.90 -23.65
N HIS A 184 0.99 -5.95 -23.35
CA HIS A 184 2.40 -5.81 -22.95
C HIS A 184 3.24 -5.14 -24.04
N ARG A 185 3.08 -5.57 -25.30
CA ARG A 185 3.79 -4.94 -26.42
C ARG A 185 3.36 -3.50 -26.63
N ARG A 186 2.05 -3.21 -26.53
CA ARG A 186 1.50 -1.87 -26.71
C ARG A 186 2.03 -0.90 -25.66
N LEU A 187 1.95 -1.28 -24.39
CA LEU A 187 2.23 -0.38 -23.27
C LEU A 187 3.71 -0.23 -22.94
N PHE A 188 4.48 -1.30 -23.08
CA PHE A 188 5.92 -1.26 -22.84
C PHE A 188 6.74 -0.90 -24.09
N GLY A 189 6.11 -0.80 -25.26
CA GLY A 189 6.80 -0.56 -26.54
C GLY A 189 7.65 -1.74 -27.01
N ARG A 190 7.78 -2.79 -26.19
CA ARG A 190 8.51 -4.03 -26.45
C ARG A 190 7.91 -5.19 -25.67
N LEU A 191 8.29 -6.41 -26.05
CA LEU A 191 7.89 -7.58 -25.26
C LEU A 191 8.80 -7.74 -24.04
N PRO A 192 8.22 -7.81 -22.82
CA PRO A 192 8.98 -8.16 -21.62
C PRO A 192 9.51 -9.60 -21.66
N LEU A 193 10.53 -9.85 -20.87
CA LEU A 193 11.06 -11.19 -20.60
C LEU A 193 10.40 -11.75 -19.34
N PHE A 194 9.79 -12.91 -19.45
CA PHE A 194 9.07 -13.56 -18.35
C PHE A 194 9.88 -14.72 -17.73
N SER A 195 9.44 -15.18 -16.56
CA SER A 195 10.12 -16.25 -15.78
C SER A 195 11.57 -15.90 -15.48
N ARG A 196 11.84 -14.64 -15.15
CA ARG A 196 13.16 -14.13 -14.78
C ARG A 196 13.36 -14.19 -13.25
N PRO A 197 14.62 -14.10 -12.76
CA PRO A 197 14.89 -14.09 -11.33
C PRO A 197 14.28 -12.91 -10.59
N HIS A 198 14.13 -11.76 -11.26
CA HIS A 198 13.67 -10.50 -10.68
C HIS A 198 12.61 -9.85 -11.55
N ASP A 199 11.77 -9.00 -10.92
CA ASP A 199 10.96 -8.01 -11.61
C ASP A 199 11.81 -6.74 -11.74
N ALA A 200 12.24 -6.38 -12.96
CA ALA A 200 13.25 -5.34 -13.16
C ALA A 200 13.07 -4.51 -14.43
N LEU A 201 13.42 -3.24 -14.34
CA LEU A 201 13.74 -2.38 -15.47
C LEU A 201 15.26 -2.37 -15.65
N VAL A 202 15.73 -2.78 -16.81
CA VAL A 202 17.15 -2.80 -17.19
C VAL A 202 17.42 -1.73 -18.21
N PHE A 203 18.42 -0.89 -17.99
CA PHE A 203 18.72 0.26 -18.82
C PHE A 203 20.21 0.60 -18.78
N SER A 204 20.67 1.47 -19.69
CA SER A 204 22.07 1.90 -19.71
C SER A 204 22.41 2.71 -18.46
N ALA A 205 23.51 2.38 -17.79
CA ALA A 205 24.01 3.13 -16.65
C ALA A 205 24.36 4.59 -16.99
N ALA A 206 24.61 4.90 -18.26
CA ALA A 206 24.85 6.26 -18.72
C ALA A 206 23.64 7.18 -18.46
N LEU A 207 22.42 6.64 -18.45
CA LEU A 207 21.19 7.40 -18.15
C LEU A 207 21.19 7.92 -16.73
N LEU A 208 21.85 7.25 -15.78
CA LEU A 208 21.92 7.66 -14.38
C LEU A 208 22.52 9.05 -14.19
N ARG A 209 23.49 9.41 -15.05
CA ARG A 209 24.20 10.69 -14.98
C ARG A 209 23.56 11.81 -15.79
N ARG A 210 22.38 11.56 -16.37
CA ARG A 210 21.66 12.61 -17.10
C ARG A 210 21.15 13.67 -16.15
N PRO A 211 21.49 14.96 -16.39
CA PRO A 211 21.01 16.05 -15.57
C PRO A 211 19.49 16.21 -15.72
N SER A 212 18.80 16.42 -14.61
CA SER A 212 17.38 16.76 -14.62
C SER A 212 17.19 18.25 -14.91
N ARG A 213 16.27 18.59 -15.82
CA ARG A 213 15.89 19.99 -16.08
C ARG A 213 15.15 20.63 -14.91
N ASN A 214 14.54 19.80 -14.07
CA ASN A 214 13.82 20.23 -12.88
C ASN A 214 14.70 20.26 -11.63
N ALA A 215 16.02 20.07 -11.78
CA ALA A 215 16.96 20.06 -10.68
C ALA A 215 16.85 21.32 -9.81
N ASN A 216 16.64 21.10 -8.52
CA ASN A 216 16.60 22.17 -7.53
C ASN A 216 17.25 21.68 -6.23
N PRO A 217 18.57 21.84 -6.06
CA PRO A 217 19.32 21.33 -4.91
C PRO A 217 18.79 21.83 -3.57
N ASP A 218 18.44 23.12 -3.47
CA ASP A 218 17.92 23.70 -2.23
C ASP A 218 16.59 23.06 -1.82
N MET A 219 15.69 22.86 -2.79
CA MET A 219 14.41 22.17 -2.54
C MET A 219 14.64 20.71 -2.22
N HIS A 220 15.58 20.04 -2.91
CA HIS A 220 15.92 18.64 -2.65
C HIS A 220 16.41 18.43 -1.22
N ASP A 221 17.23 19.32 -0.70
CA ASP A 221 17.73 19.31 0.68
C ASP A 221 16.60 19.49 1.70
N VAL A 222 15.66 20.41 1.44
CA VAL A 222 14.48 20.61 2.32
C VAL A 222 13.60 19.37 2.34
N LEU A 223 13.32 18.80 1.18
CA LEU A 223 12.49 17.60 1.04
C LEU A 223 13.18 16.36 1.65
N THR A 224 14.50 16.25 1.52
CA THR A 224 15.28 15.16 2.14
C THR A 224 15.15 15.19 3.65
N ARG A 225 15.32 16.37 4.29
CA ARG A 225 15.12 16.51 5.73
C ARG A 225 13.71 16.14 6.18
N HIS A 226 12.70 16.59 5.43
CA HIS A 226 11.31 16.24 5.71
C HIS A 226 11.05 14.73 5.55
N ALA A 227 11.61 14.09 4.51
CA ALA A 227 11.52 12.64 4.32
C ALA A 227 12.24 11.88 5.45
N GLU A 228 13.38 12.37 5.95
CA GLU A 228 14.08 11.79 7.09
C GLU A 228 13.25 11.86 8.39
N GLU A 229 12.56 12.97 8.63
CA GLU A 229 11.62 13.08 9.76
C GLU A 229 10.49 12.07 9.66
N GLN A 230 9.80 12.01 8.52
CA GLN A 230 8.74 11.04 8.28
C GLN A 230 9.24 9.60 8.40
N SER A 231 10.42 9.30 7.87
CA SER A 231 11.05 7.99 7.98
C SER A 231 11.34 7.60 9.44
N ARG A 232 11.79 8.56 10.25
CA ARG A 232 12.03 8.35 11.69
C ARG A 232 10.73 8.06 12.43
N GLU A 233 9.69 8.85 12.22
CA GLU A 233 8.36 8.62 12.80
C GLU A 233 7.79 7.25 12.42
N LEU A 234 7.96 6.83 11.17
CA LEU A 234 7.54 5.51 10.71
C LEU A 234 8.35 4.39 11.37
N SER A 235 9.64 4.59 11.58
CA SER A 235 10.51 3.62 12.22
C SER A 235 10.20 3.48 13.71
N GLU A 236 9.94 4.59 14.40
CA GLU A 236 9.52 4.59 15.81
C GLU A 236 8.19 3.85 16.01
N ASN A 237 7.26 3.98 15.08
CA ASN A 237 5.98 3.30 15.10
C ASN A 237 5.98 1.90 14.45
N ARG A 238 7.12 1.42 13.98
CA ARG A 238 7.26 0.20 13.19
C ARG A 238 6.69 -1.03 13.88
N LEU A 239 7.09 -1.28 15.13
CA LEU A 239 6.60 -2.41 15.91
C LEU A 239 5.09 -2.33 16.14
N LEU A 240 4.60 -1.13 16.49
CA LEU A 240 3.18 -0.88 16.72
C LEU A 240 2.35 -1.16 15.45
N ASN A 241 2.81 -0.68 14.30
CA ASN A 241 2.14 -0.89 13.02
C ASN A 241 2.16 -2.37 12.62
N ARG A 242 3.25 -3.09 12.89
CA ARG A 242 3.34 -4.53 12.61
C ARG A 242 2.43 -5.35 13.52
N VAL A 243 2.35 -4.99 14.79
CA VAL A 243 1.40 -5.58 15.73
C VAL A 243 -0.04 -5.33 15.31
N ARG A 244 -0.36 -4.10 14.88
CA ARG A 244 -1.68 -3.73 14.36
C ARG A 244 -2.06 -4.59 13.15
N TYR A 245 -1.16 -4.70 12.18
CA TYR A 245 -1.36 -5.52 10.98
C TYR A 245 -1.62 -6.99 11.30
N LEU A 246 -0.81 -7.60 12.18
CA LEU A 246 -1.00 -9.00 12.58
C LEU A 246 -2.34 -9.23 13.29
N ILE A 247 -2.77 -8.28 14.12
CA ILE A 247 -4.08 -8.32 14.77
C ILE A 247 -5.20 -8.24 13.73
N GLU A 248 -5.12 -7.32 12.76
CA GLU A 248 -6.13 -7.17 11.71
C GLU A 248 -6.27 -8.43 10.87
N LEU A 249 -5.16 -9.03 10.47
CA LEU A 249 -5.12 -10.24 9.67
C LEU A 249 -5.79 -11.43 10.36
N ARG A 250 -5.66 -11.52 11.69
CA ARG A 250 -6.10 -12.66 12.52
C ARG A 250 -7.23 -12.33 13.49
N LEU A 251 -7.94 -11.22 13.28
CA LEU A 251 -8.84 -10.64 14.28
C LEU A 251 -9.95 -11.60 14.74
N GLY A 252 -10.49 -12.42 13.84
CA GLY A 252 -11.56 -13.39 14.10
C GLY A 252 -11.10 -14.72 14.72
N GLU A 253 -9.79 -14.95 14.84
CA GLU A 253 -9.20 -16.26 15.20
C GLU A 253 -8.84 -16.39 16.70
N GLY A 254 -9.25 -15.45 17.56
CA GLY A 254 -8.85 -15.43 18.97
C GLY A 254 -7.37 -15.06 19.18
N TYR A 255 -6.77 -14.39 18.22
CA TYR A 255 -5.37 -14.00 18.19
C TYR A 255 -4.96 -13.13 19.38
N GLY A 256 -3.92 -13.54 20.07
CA GLY A 256 -3.46 -12.93 21.32
C GLY A 256 -1.98 -12.56 21.33
N LEU A 257 -1.56 -11.93 22.44
CA LEU A 257 -0.19 -11.45 22.63
C LEU A 257 0.87 -12.53 22.35
N ARG A 258 0.63 -13.77 22.78
CA ARG A 258 1.62 -14.86 22.65
C ARG A 258 1.84 -15.23 21.17
N GLN A 259 0.76 -15.37 20.43
CA GLN A 259 0.81 -15.67 19.00
C GLN A 259 1.49 -14.53 18.23
N CYS A 260 1.10 -13.29 18.52
CA CYS A 260 1.71 -12.11 17.91
C CYS A 260 3.21 -12.02 18.20
N ALA A 261 3.62 -12.24 19.45
CA ALA A 261 5.03 -12.23 19.83
C ALA A 261 5.82 -13.32 19.11
N ALA A 262 5.28 -14.53 19.02
CA ALA A 262 5.91 -15.65 18.31
C ALA A 262 6.11 -15.34 16.80
N GLU A 263 5.10 -14.77 16.13
CA GLU A 263 5.19 -14.36 14.72
C GLU A 263 6.22 -13.22 14.49
N LEU A 264 6.48 -12.41 15.51
CA LEU A 264 7.49 -11.36 15.49
C LEU A 264 8.89 -11.83 15.91
N GLY A 265 9.05 -13.12 16.23
CA GLY A 265 10.32 -13.66 16.77
C GLY A 265 10.67 -13.12 18.15
N LEU A 266 9.69 -12.67 18.93
CA LEU A 266 9.85 -12.06 20.26
C LEU A 266 9.22 -12.94 21.36
N GLY A 267 9.76 -12.82 22.57
CA GLY A 267 9.03 -13.28 23.77
C GLY A 267 7.89 -12.32 24.14
N SER A 268 6.79 -12.84 24.72
CA SER A 268 5.63 -12.01 25.10
C SER A 268 5.99 -10.82 26.01
N GLY A 269 6.92 -11.02 26.96
CA GLY A 269 7.39 -9.94 27.83
C GLY A 269 8.24 -8.88 27.09
N ALA A 270 9.03 -9.31 26.10
CA ALA A 270 9.79 -8.38 25.25
C ALA A 270 8.86 -7.51 24.40
N LEU A 271 7.84 -8.13 23.78
CA LEU A 271 6.83 -7.40 23.00
C LEU A 271 6.06 -6.40 23.87
N GLN A 272 5.65 -6.80 25.09
CA GLN A 272 4.97 -5.88 26.02
C GLN A 272 5.84 -4.68 26.39
N ARG A 273 7.11 -4.90 26.74
CA ARG A 273 8.04 -3.79 27.07
C ARG A 273 8.26 -2.87 25.89
N ALA A 274 8.45 -3.41 24.69
CA ALA A 274 8.66 -2.63 23.48
C ALA A 274 7.43 -1.78 23.10
N LEU A 275 6.23 -2.34 23.22
CA LEU A 275 4.98 -1.58 23.02
C LEU A 275 4.82 -0.49 24.10
N ALA A 276 5.12 -0.79 25.35
CA ALA A 276 5.02 0.18 26.46
C ALA A 276 6.02 1.35 26.26
N ALA A 277 7.22 1.10 25.76
CA ALA A 277 8.18 2.13 25.39
C ALA A 277 7.64 3.08 24.31
N GLY A 278 6.80 2.58 23.38
CA GLY A 278 6.07 3.37 22.40
C GLY A 278 4.72 3.92 22.88
N GLY A 279 4.47 3.91 24.21
CA GLY A 279 3.23 4.45 24.79
C GLY A 279 1.97 3.62 24.57
N ALA A 280 2.10 2.37 24.12
CA ALA A 280 0.98 1.51 23.77
C ALA A 280 0.99 0.17 24.56
N SER A 281 -0.14 -0.52 24.59
CA SER A 281 -0.23 -1.90 25.03
C SER A 281 -0.91 -2.76 23.97
N PHE A 282 -0.59 -4.05 23.91
CA PHE A 282 -1.23 -4.98 22.97
C PHE A 282 -2.76 -4.96 23.07
N ARG A 283 -3.29 -4.82 24.30
CA ARG A 283 -4.72 -4.71 24.54
C ARG A 283 -5.32 -3.46 23.91
N GLN A 284 -4.67 -2.30 24.05
CA GLN A 284 -5.13 -1.05 23.45
C GLN A 284 -5.13 -1.14 21.92
N VAL A 285 -4.03 -1.64 21.34
CA VAL A 285 -3.93 -1.82 19.89
C VAL A 285 -5.02 -2.75 19.36
N ARG A 286 -5.26 -3.89 20.03
CA ARG A 286 -6.31 -4.84 19.66
C ARG A 286 -7.71 -4.22 19.80
N ASP A 287 -7.96 -3.48 20.87
CA ASP A 287 -9.25 -2.81 21.09
C ASP A 287 -9.49 -1.73 20.02
N GLU A 288 -8.45 -1.03 19.59
CA GLU A 288 -8.56 -0.04 18.52
C GLU A 288 -8.86 -0.67 17.14
N VAL A 289 -8.15 -1.75 16.79
CA VAL A 289 -8.41 -2.52 15.57
C VAL A 289 -9.85 -3.06 15.56
N ARG A 290 -10.30 -3.63 16.70
CA ARG A 290 -11.68 -4.12 16.86
C ARG A 290 -12.72 -3.01 16.72
N ARG A 291 -12.46 -1.84 17.31
CA ARG A 291 -13.32 -0.67 17.23
C ARG A 291 -13.48 -0.22 15.77
N GLN A 292 -12.36 -0.08 15.07
CA GLN A 292 -12.36 0.34 13.68
C GLN A 292 -13.11 -0.67 12.80
N ARG A 293 -12.80 -1.97 12.90
CA ARG A 293 -13.46 -3.03 12.16
C ARG A 293 -14.96 -3.07 12.41
N ALA A 294 -15.38 -2.94 13.68
CA ALA A 294 -16.79 -2.93 14.05
C ALA A 294 -17.52 -1.73 13.41
N SER A 295 -16.92 -0.54 13.43
CA SER A 295 -17.50 0.65 12.81
C SER A 295 -17.68 0.49 11.30
N GLU A 296 -16.64 0.02 10.61
CA GLU A 296 -16.65 -0.21 9.16
C GLU A 296 -17.73 -1.23 8.75
N MET A 297 -17.82 -2.36 9.44
CA MET A 297 -18.82 -3.38 9.14
C MET A 297 -20.24 -2.94 9.45
N LEU A 298 -20.45 -2.13 10.50
CA LEU A 298 -21.77 -1.57 10.81
C LEU A 298 -22.20 -0.55 9.76
N LEU A 299 -21.30 0.27 9.25
CA LEU A 299 -21.54 1.18 8.14
C LEU A 299 -21.92 0.42 6.87
N ALA A 300 -21.28 -0.72 6.61
CA ALA A 300 -21.62 -1.60 5.50
C ALA A 300 -22.96 -2.34 5.66
N GLY A 301 -23.68 -2.13 6.73
CA GLY A 301 -24.96 -2.79 6.97
C GLY A 301 -24.86 -4.24 7.45
N CYS A 302 -23.66 -4.74 7.81
CA CYS A 302 -23.47 -6.11 8.28
C CYS A 302 -24.31 -6.39 9.54
N ALA A 303 -24.79 -7.62 9.70
CA ALA A 303 -25.51 -8.02 10.88
C ALA A 303 -24.63 -7.96 12.15
N ILE A 304 -25.15 -7.48 13.27
CA ILE A 304 -24.37 -7.27 14.50
C ILE A 304 -23.67 -8.55 14.98
N ARG A 305 -24.32 -9.71 14.78
CA ARG A 305 -23.70 -11.02 15.11
C ARG A 305 -22.47 -11.31 14.22
N GLU A 306 -22.53 -10.97 12.96
CA GLU A 306 -21.39 -11.10 12.03
C GLU A 306 -20.27 -10.16 12.40
N VAL A 307 -20.59 -8.90 12.75
CA VAL A 307 -19.62 -7.91 13.25
C VAL A 307 -18.92 -8.40 14.52
N ALA A 308 -19.67 -8.89 15.49
CA ALA A 308 -19.10 -9.43 16.74
C ALA A 308 -18.11 -10.58 16.45
N LYS A 309 -18.52 -11.54 15.60
CA LYS A 309 -17.68 -12.68 15.20
C LYS A 309 -16.41 -12.21 14.46
N ALA A 310 -16.53 -11.28 13.51
CA ALA A 310 -15.41 -10.74 12.76
C ALA A 310 -14.43 -9.94 13.64
N CYS A 311 -14.92 -9.37 14.75
CA CYS A 311 -14.10 -8.71 15.76
C CYS A 311 -13.52 -9.69 16.81
N GLY A 312 -13.70 -11.01 16.63
CA GLY A 312 -13.18 -12.05 17.54
C GLY A 312 -13.89 -12.14 18.88
N PHE A 313 -15.19 -11.85 18.91
CA PHE A 313 -16.04 -12.11 20.08
C PHE A 313 -16.85 -13.37 19.87
N ALA A 314 -16.73 -14.34 20.79
CA ALA A 314 -17.51 -15.58 20.75
C ALA A 314 -19.00 -15.34 21.03
N GLU A 315 -19.31 -14.32 21.85
CA GLU A 315 -20.66 -13.99 22.28
C GLU A 315 -20.98 -12.51 22.08
N LEU A 316 -22.27 -12.18 21.95
CA LEU A 316 -22.73 -10.81 21.75
C LEU A 316 -22.55 -9.92 22.98
N SER A 317 -22.76 -10.46 24.20
CA SER A 317 -22.72 -9.66 25.43
C SER A 317 -21.34 -8.99 25.68
N PRO A 318 -20.20 -9.69 25.54
CA PRO A 318 -18.88 -9.04 25.60
C PRO A 318 -18.67 -8.00 24.50
N PHE A 319 -19.16 -8.25 23.27
CA PHE A 319 -19.11 -7.31 22.17
C PHE A 319 -19.86 -6.02 22.50
N TYR A 320 -21.11 -6.11 22.95
CA TYR A 320 -21.90 -4.93 23.32
C TYR A 320 -21.25 -4.09 24.41
N ARG A 321 -20.65 -4.73 25.44
CA ARG A 321 -19.91 -4.02 26.49
C ARG A 321 -18.69 -3.29 25.91
N ALA A 322 -17.92 -3.95 25.04
CA ALA A 322 -16.77 -3.34 24.39
C ALA A 322 -17.20 -2.20 23.46
N PHE A 323 -18.24 -2.40 22.67
CA PHE A 323 -18.73 -1.41 21.71
C PHE A 323 -19.23 -0.13 22.41
N ARG A 324 -20.01 -0.28 23.52
CA ARG A 324 -20.43 0.87 24.32
C ARG A 324 -19.25 1.62 24.93
N ARG A 325 -18.19 0.92 25.33
CA ARG A 325 -16.96 1.57 25.82
C ARG A 325 -16.27 2.36 24.72
N TRP A 326 -16.28 1.88 23.48
CA TRP A 326 -15.62 2.54 22.34
C TRP A 326 -16.38 3.73 21.79
N HIS A 327 -17.71 3.64 21.73
CA HIS A 327 -18.56 4.59 21.01
C HIS A 327 -19.60 5.31 21.88
N ALA A 328 -19.61 5.06 23.17
CA ALA A 328 -20.61 5.58 24.12
C ALA A 328 -22.08 5.32 23.70
N ALA A 329 -22.31 4.34 22.84
CA ALA A 329 -23.62 3.96 22.32
C ALA A 329 -23.64 2.46 21.95
N PRO A 330 -24.80 1.77 21.99
CA PRO A 330 -24.92 0.43 21.45
C PRO A 330 -24.83 0.42 19.91
N PRO A 331 -24.46 -0.75 19.30
CA PRO A 331 -24.25 -0.86 17.85
C PRO A 331 -25.41 -0.37 17.00
N GLU A 332 -26.66 -0.65 17.40
CA GLU A 332 -27.87 -0.24 16.67
C GLU A 332 -28.03 1.28 16.61
N GLN A 333 -27.82 1.94 17.75
CA GLN A 333 -27.91 3.40 17.84
C GLN A 333 -26.78 4.08 17.08
N TYR A 334 -25.59 3.50 17.13
CA TYR A 334 -24.43 3.97 16.35
C TYR A 334 -24.74 3.93 14.86
N ARG A 335 -25.26 2.80 14.36
CA ARG A 335 -25.69 2.65 12.96
C ARG A 335 -26.75 3.66 12.56
N ALA A 336 -27.78 3.84 13.39
CA ALA A 336 -28.86 4.78 13.10
C ALA A 336 -28.37 6.25 13.05
N ARG A 337 -27.40 6.63 13.89
CA ARG A 337 -26.79 7.97 13.85
C ARG A 337 -25.99 8.21 12.57
N LEU A 338 -25.31 7.19 12.07
CA LEU A 338 -24.51 7.30 10.84
C LEU A 338 -25.41 7.39 9.59
N ALA A 339 -26.47 6.58 9.52
CA ALA A 339 -27.44 6.65 8.42
C ALA A 339 -28.07 8.05 8.31
N LYS A 340 -28.45 8.68 9.45
CA LYS A 340 -28.97 10.05 9.47
C LYS A 340 -27.97 11.11 9.03
N ARG A 341 -26.67 10.90 9.26
CA ARG A 341 -25.62 11.82 8.78
C ARG A 341 -25.43 11.73 7.28
N GLU A 342 -25.49 10.54 6.69
CA GLU A 342 -25.40 10.37 5.23
C GLU A 342 -26.60 10.99 4.50
N GLU A 343 -27.82 10.84 5.04
CA GLU A 343 -29.02 11.50 4.51
C GLU A 343 -28.93 13.04 4.55
N SER A 344 -28.34 13.61 5.62
CA SER A 344 -28.19 15.07 5.76
C SER A 344 -27.16 15.66 4.80
N TYR A 345 -26.14 14.91 4.39
CA TYR A 345 -25.17 15.34 3.37
C TYR A 345 -25.72 15.19 1.93
N SER A 346 -26.59 14.21 1.70
CA SER A 346 -27.25 13.99 0.40
C SER A 346 -28.30 15.07 0.08
N THR A 347 -28.93 15.65 1.10
CA THR A 347 -29.96 16.70 0.95
C THR A 347 -29.41 18.13 0.92
N SER A 348 -28.13 18.34 1.23
CA SER A 348 -27.48 19.67 1.19
C SER A 348 -26.74 19.95 -0.13
N GLY A 349 -26.79 19.05 -1.08
CA GLY A 349 -26.09 19.11 -2.37
C GLY A 349 -27.01 19.27 -3.59
N THR A 350 -28.27 19.70 -3.39
CA THR A 350 -29.23 20.01 -4.51
C THR A 350 -29.45 21.52 -4.63
#